data_8b94c68c36f2db29fab592db825f1d00
#
_entry.id   8b94c68c36f2db29fab592db825f1d00
#
_cell.length_a   1.000
_cell.length_b   1.000
_cell.length_c   1.000
_cell.angle_alpha   90.00
_cell.angle_beta   90.00
_cell.angle_gamma   90.00
#
_symmetry.space_group_name_H-M   'P 1'
#
loop_
_entity.id
_entity.type
_entity.pdbx_description
1 polymer ?
#
loop_
_entity_poly.entity_id
_entity_poly.type
_entity_poly.pdbx_seq_one_letter_code
_entity_poly.pdbx_strand_id
1 'polypeptide(L)'
;MCLMFTMFYTQMRRVLVEREIKNLQTTFDQAVDDVNTELALHQSMSDYLAFDQTIVQIVKAEDKNSFEAYERMVKEFDPMMDSLSYFYPEIRQSTVYVRDFVIPHGTYLRPAREIENDEWTAPADNDVHWYADMNQGTVTLVRSMPLIDDGKGGFLYIS
;
A
#
# COMPACT_ATOMS: atom_id res chain seq x y z
N MET A 1 -20.76 13.28 -59.12
CA MET A 1 -20.28 14.06 -57.94
C MET A 1 -20.63 13.45 -56.61
N CYS A 2 -21.81 12.91 -56.36
CA CYS A 2 -22.21 12.29 -55.06
C CYS A 2 -21.35 11.10 -54.64
N LEU A 3 -20.94 10.21 -55.55
CA LEU A 3 -20.15 9.02 -55.20
C LEU A 3 -18.74 9.34 -54.68
N MET A 4 -18.08 10.37 -55.16
CA MET A 4 -16.78 10.81 -54.65
C MET A 4 -16.88 11.39 -53.24
N PHE A 5 -17.95 12.11 -52.95
CA PHE A 5 -18.18 12.72 -51.66
C PHE A 5 -18.46 11.68 -50.56
N THR A 6 -19.26 10.66 -50.87
CA THR A 6 -19.53 9.54 -49.96
C THR A 6 -18.28 8.70 -49.71
N MET A 7 -17.46 8.47 -50.71
CA MET A 7 -16.22 7.73 -50.57
C MET A 7 -15.19 8.48 -49.72
N PHE A 8 -15.06 9.77 -49.92
CA PHE A 8 -14.21 10.65 -49.12
C PHE A 8 -14.69 10.73 -47.67
N TYR A 9 -15.99 10.89 -47.44
CA TYR A 9 -16.59 10.93 -46.12
C TYR A 9 -16.38 9.61 -45.34
N THR A 10 -16.57 8.46 -45.99
CA THR A 10 -16.36 7.17 -45.35
C THR A 10 -14.90 6.90 -45.01
N GLN A 11 -13.97 7.30 -45.89
CA GLN A 11 -12.53 7.22 -45.58
C GLN A 11 -12.13 8.13 -44.42
N MET A 12 -12.60 9.38 -44.46
CA MET A 12 -12.28 10.35 -43.37
C MET A 12 -12.83 9.90 -42.02
N ARG A 13 -14.05 9.39 -42.01
CA ARG A 13 -14.66 8.81 -40.80
C ARG A 13 -13.84 7.62 -40.28
N ARG A 14 -13.40 6.72 -41.16
CA ARG A 14 -12.59 5.58 -40.76
C ARG A 14 -11.27 5.98 -40.13
N VAL A 15 -10.56 6.93 -40.76
CA VAL A 15 -9.28 7.45 -40.24
C VAL A 15 -9.47 8.13 -38.90
N LEU A 16 -10.56 8.90 -38.73
CA LEU A 16 -10.85 9.54 -37.43
C LEU A 16 -11.15 8.52 -36.34
N VAL A 17 -11.96 7.50 -36.62
CA VAL A 17 -12.29 6.44 -35.65
C VAL A 17 -11.04 5.62 -35.32
N GLU A 18 -10.22 5.26 -36.30
CA GLU A 18 -8.96 4.54 -36.04
C GLU A 18 -7.99 5.36 -35.16
N ARG A 19 -7.92 6.67 -35.39
CA ARG A 19 -7.10 7.58 -34.59
C ARG A 19 -7.63 7.69 -33.17
N GLU A 20 -8.93 7.82 -32.98
CA GLU A 20 -9.55 7.87 -31.63
C GLU A 20 -9.35 6.56 -30.86
N ILE A 21 -9.53 5.42 -31.51
CA ILE A 21 -9.26 4.11 -30.88
C ILE A 21 -7.80 4.02 -30.45
N LYS A 22 -6.87 4.42 -31.30
CA LYS A 22 -5.43 4.42 -30.97
C LYS A 22 -5.11 5.35 -29.80
N ASN A 23 -5.70 6.55 -29.77
CA ASN A 23 -5.53 7.50 -28.68
C ASN A 23 -6.06 6.93 -27.36
N LEU A 24 -7.26 6.32 -27.39
CA LEU A 24 -7.85 5.67 -26.22
C LEU A 24 -6.99 4.50 -25.72
N GLN A 25 -6.46 3.68 -26.61
CA GLN A 25 -5.53 2.60 -26.25
C GLN A 25 -4.28 3.16 -25.57
N THR A 26 -3.66 4.18 -26.15
CA THR A 26 -2.47 4.81 -25.57
C THR A 26 -2.76 5.38 -24.18
N THR A 27 -3.90 6.06 -24.01
CA THR A 27 -4.31 6.61 -22.70
C THR A 27 -4.58 5.52 -21.69
N PHE A 28 -5.21 4.41 -22.13
CA PHE A 28 -5.45 3.26 -21.26
C PHE A 28 -4.14 2.59 -20.84
N ASP A 29 -3.23 2.36 -21.80
CA ASP A 29 -1.92 1.76 -21.49
C ASP A 29 -1.12 2.63 -20.51
N GLN A 30 -1.14 3.95 -20.68
CA GLN A 30 -0.53 4.89 -19.73
C GLN A 30 -1.14 4.78 -18.34
N ALA A 31 -2.47 4.73 -18.23
CA ALA A 31 -3.14 4.60 -16.94
C ALA A 31 -2.79 3.28 -16.25
N VAL A 32 -2.66 2.17 -17.00
CA VAL A 32 -2.22 0.88 -16.46
C VAL A 32 -0.78 0.96 -15.97
N ASP A 33 0.11 1.60 -16.72
CA ASP A 33 1.52 1.77 -16.34
C ASP A 33 1.65 2.65 -15.08
N ASP A 34 0.86 3.72 -14.98
CA ASP A 34 0.82 4.59 -13.80
C ASP A 34 0.38 3.81 -12.56
N VAL A 35 -0.70 3.03 -12.65
CA VAL A 35 -1.18 2.18 -11.54
C VAL A 35 -0.13 1.15 -11.15
N ASN A 36 0.50 0.48 -12.10
CA ASN A 36 1.55 -0.50 -11.82
C ASN A 36 2.75 0.14 -11.12
N THR A 37 3.11 1.35 -11.49
CA THR A 37 4.20 2.11 -10.87
C THR A 37 3.87 2.44 -9.42
N GLU A 38 2.65 2.90 -9.14
CA GLU A 38 2.17 3.17 -7.78
C GLU A 38 2.15 1.91 -6.91
N LEU A 39 1.62 0.80 -7.44
CA LEU A 39 1.62 -0.47 -6.71
C LEU A 39 3.04 -0.95 -6.39
N ALA A 40 3.97 -0.84 -7.34
CA ALA A 40 5.37 -1.20 -7.12
C ALA A 40 6.05 -0.32 -6.06
N LEU A 41 5.72 0.97 -6.02
CA LEU A 41 6.22 1.90 -5.02
C LEU A 41 5.73 1.51 -3.61
N HIS A 42 4.43 1.25 -3.46
CA HIS A 42 3.84 0.81 -2.20
C HIS A 42 4.40 -0.54 -1.73
N GLN A 43 4.65 -1.45 -2.65
CA GLN A 43 5.29 -2.72 -2.35
C GLN A 43 6.73 -2.52 -1.85
N SER A 44 7.52 -1.68 -2.52
CA SER A 44 8.89 -1.36 -2.09
C SER A 44 8.92 -0.70 -0.71
N MET A 45 7.95 0.16 -0.42
CA MET A 45 7.81 0.78 0.89
C MET A 45 7.41 -0.26 1.95
N SER A 46 6.50 -1.16 1.63
CA SER A 46 6.15 -2.29 2.49
C SER A 46 7.35 -3.17 2.81
N ASP A 47 8.19 -3.46 1.80
CA ASP A 47 9.43 -4.20 2.00
C ASP A 47 10.38 -3.45 2.93
N TYR A 48 10.58 -2.16 2.70
CA TYR A 48 11.40 -1.33 3.56
C TYR A 48 10.93 -1.38 5.02
N LEU A 49 9.65 -1.13 5.28
CA LEU A 49 9.09 -1.13 6.63
C LEU A 49 9.14 -2.52 7.29
N ALA A 50 8.83 -3.58 6.55
CA ALA A 50 8.79 -4.93 7.08
C ALA A 50 10.18 -5.46 7.50
N PHE A 51 11.24 -4.97 6.86
CA PHE A 51 12.63 -5.38 7.14
C PHE A 51 13.45 -4.33 7.90
N ASP A 52 12.85 -3.17 8.20
CA ASP A 52 13.56 -2.16 8.98
C ASP A 52 13.86 -2.66 10.39
N GLN A 53 15.12 -2.52 10.82
CA GLN A 53 15.58 -3.06 12.09
C GLN A 53 14.92 -2.39 13.30
N THR A 54 14.59 -1.10 13.20
CA THR A 54 13.91 -0.37 14.27
C THR A 54 12.52 -0.93 14.51
N ILE A 55 11.73 -1.11 13.42
CA ILE A 55 10.40 -1.70 13.50
C ILE A 55 10.48 -3.13 14.04
N VAL A 56 11.40 -3.92 13.49
CA VAL A 56 11.66 -5.28 13.93
C VAL A 56 11.95 -5.37 15.43
N GLN A 57 12.80 -4.49 15.94
CA GLN A 57 13.13 -4.45 17.37
C GLN A 57 11.94 -4.02 18.24
N ILE A 58 11.12 -3.08 17.77
CA ILE A 58 9.89 -2.65 18.45
C ILE A 58 8.89 -3.81 18.53
N VAL A 59 8.68 -4.54 17.42
CA VAL A 59 7.77 -5.67 17.37
C VAL A 59 8.23 -6.84 18.25
N LYS A 60 9.54 -7.08 18.30
CA LYS A 60 10.15 -8.18 19.07
C LYS A 60 10.42 -7.87 20.54
N ALA A 61 10.42 -6.60 20.92
CA ALA A 61 10.85 -6.20 22.27
C ALA A 61 10.07 -6.96 23.36
N GLU A 62 10.79 -7.61 24.28
CA GLU A 62 10.20 -8.31 25.41
C GLU A 62 9.62 -7.32 26.43
N ASP A 63 10.31 -6.21 26.66
CA ASP A 63 9.86 -5.13 27.53
C ASP A 63 9.43 -3.89 26.74
N LYS A 64 8.19 -3.95 26.25
CA LYS A 64 7.57 -2.86 25.45
C LYS A 64 7.10 -1.68 26.30
N ASN A 65 7.19 -1.78 27.64
CA ASN A 65 6.77 -0.77 28.60
C ASN A 65 7.95 0.01 29.19
N SER A 66 9.19 -0.32 28.81
CA SER A 66 10.36 0.38 29.33
C SER A 66 10.46 1.80 28.81
N PHE A 67 11.11 2.66 29.58
CA PHE A 67 11.45 4.01 29.14
C PHE A 67 12.30 3.98 27.84
N GLU A 68 13.18 3.00 27.73
CA GLU A 68 14.03 2.81 26.55
C GLU A 68 13.21 2.48 25.29
N ALA A 69 12.17 1.64 25.42
CA ALA A 69 11.25 1.35 24.32
C ALA A 69 10.50 2.61 23.86
N TYR A 70 10.01 3.40 24.82
CA TYR A 70 9.37 4.69 24.51
C TYR A 70 10.34 5.68 23.85
N GLU A 71 11.55 5.80 24.36
CA GLU A 71 12.57 6.68 23.82
C GLU A 71 12.91 6.30 22.35
N ARG A 72 13.00 5.01 22.05
CA ARG A 72 13.21 4.51 20.70
C ARG A 72 12.04 4.84 19.77
N MET A 73 10.80 4.69 20.26
CA MET A 73 9.63 5.09 19.48
C MET A 73 9.70 6.55 19.08
N VAL A 74 9.94 7.44 20.03
CA VAL A 74 9.94 8.90 19.76
C VAL A 74 11.14 9.35 18.93
N LYS A 75 12.32 8.74 19.12
CA LYS A 75 13.55 9.19 18.47
C LYS A 75 13.79 8.55 17.09
N GLU A 76 13.31 7.34 16.88
CA GLU A 76 13.63 6.56 15.68
C GLU A 76 12.37 6.26 14.86
N PHE A 77 11.34 5.70 15.50
CA PHE A 77 10.13 5.23 14.81
C PHE A 77 9.25 6.38 14.32
N ASP A 78 8.93 7.36 15.18
CA ASP A 78 8.07 8.50 14.79
C ASP A 78 8.67 9.30 13.63
N PRO A 79 9.95 9.72 13.66
CA PRO A 79 10.53 10.46 12.55
C PRO A 79 10.55 9.66 11.24
N MET A 80 10.70 8.34 11.32
CA MET A 80 10.64 7.46 10.16
C MET A 80 9.23 7.44 9.57
N MET A 81 8.20 7.22 10.39
CA MET A 81 6.81 7.18 9.94
C MET A 81 6.32 8.55 9.43
N ASP A 82 6.72 9.62 10.10
CA ASP A 82 6.42 11.00 9.66
C ASP A 82 7.09 11.31 8.31
N SER A 83 8.32 10.85 8.12
CA SER A 83 9.03 11.00 6.83
C SER A 83 8.29 10.28 5.70
N LEU A 84 7.77 9.07 5.94
CA LEU A 84 6.97 8.34 4.96
C LEU A 84 5.71 9.11 4.59
N SER A 85 4.98 9.61 5.59
CA SER A 85 3.77 10.41 5.36
C SER A 85 4.07 11.71 4.60
N TYR A 86 5.26 12.28 4.78
CA TYR A 86 5.69 13.48 4.06
C TYR A 86 6.05 13.20 2.60
N PHE A 87 6.77 12.10 2.33
CA PHE A 87 7.22 11.77 0.98
C PHE A 87 6.14 11.09 0.13
N TYR A 88 5.14 10.46 0.78
CA TYR A 88 4.06 9.71 0.14
C TYR A 88 2.69 10.21 0.63
N PRO A 89 2.28 11.43 0.25
CA PRO A 89 1.04 12.05 0.74
C PRO A 89 -0.24 11.33 0.30
N GLU A 90 -0.16 10.47 -0.70
CA GLU A 90 -1.24 9.59 -1.17
C GLU A 90 -1.54 8.45 -0.19
N ILE A 91 -0.59 8.10 0.69
CA ILE A 91 -0.79 7.10 1.72
C ILE A 91 -1.57 7.71 2.87
N ARG A 92 -2.79 7.25 3.05
CA ARG A 92 -3.67 7.73 4.12
C ARG A 92 -3.29 7.19 5.48
N GLN A 93 -2.86 5.94 5.50
CA GLN A 93 -2.55 5.23 6.74
C GLN A 93 -1.44 4.22 6.52
N SER A 94 -0.48 4.21 7.44
CA SER A 94 0.55 3.19 7.55
C SER A 94 0.59 2.74 9.01
N THR A 95 0.25 1.48 9.27
CA THR A 95 0.09 0.96 10.64
C THR A 95 0.76 -0.40 10.79
N VAL A 96 1.53 -0.54 11.83
CA VAL A 96 2.08 -1.82 12.28
C VAL A 96 1.20 -2.38 13.40
N TYR A 97 0.53 -3.49 13.14
CA TYR A 97 -0.26 -4.22 14.14
C TYR A 97 0.57 -5.31 14.77
N VAL A 98 0.74 -5.29 16.06
CA VAL A 98 1.60 -6.23 16.81
C VAL A 98 0.74 -7.26 17.52
N ARG A 99 1.03 -8.55 17.33
CA ARG A 99 0.26 -9.67 17.93
C ARG A 99 0.41 -9.74 19.45
N ASP A 100 1.59 -9.40 19.92
CA ASP A 100 1.88 -9.37 21.34
C ASP A 100 1.41 -8.07 22.00
N PHE A 101 1.53 -7.98 23.30
CA PHE A 101 1.17 -6.75 24.02
C PHE A 101 2.03 -5.57 23.50
N VAL A 102 1.37 -4.49 23.15
CA VAL A 102 2.01 -3.22 22.79
C VAL A 102 1.16 -2.08 23.33
N ILE A 103 1.82 -1.01 23.78
CA ILE A 103 1.13 0.24 24.06
C ILE A 103 0.84 0.91 22.70
N PRO A 104 -0.42 1.24 22.40
CA PRO A 104 -0.75 1.95 21.17
C PRO A 104 0.03 3.26 21.07
N HIS A 105 0.65 3.49 19.92
CA HIS A 105 1.41 4.71 19.67
C HIS A 105 0.90 5.41 18.41
N GLY A 106 0.10 6.45 18.61
CA GLY A 106 -0.57 7.15 17.53
C GLY A 106 -1.41 6.23 16.64
N THR A 107 -1.34 6.46 15.34
CA THR A 107 -1.92 5.60 14.29
C THR A 107 -0.92 4.57 13.78
N TYR A 108 0.35 4.71 14.12
CA TYR A 108 1.44 3.96 13.51
C TYR A 108 1.66 2.58 14.15
N LEU A 109 1.37 2.44 15.45
CA LEU A 109 1.57 1.18 16.18
C LEU A 109 0.32 0.82 16.98
N ARG A 110 -0.27 -0.34 16.69
CA ARG A 110 -1.55 -0.79 17.28
C ARG A 110 -1.49 -2.27 17.66
N PRO A 111 -2.27 -2.69 18.67
CA PRO A 111 -2.37 -4.10 19.00
C PRO A 111 -3.20 -4.86 17.95
N ALA A 112 -2.71 -6.03 17.51
CA ALA A 112 -3.39 -6.85 16.50
C ALA A 112 -4.78 -7.33 16.90
N ARG A 113 -5.10 -7.36 18.20
CA ARG A 113 -6.46 -7.67 18.70
C ARG A 113 -7.53 -6.71 18.20
N GLU A 114 -7.17 -5.52 17.72
CA GLU A 114 -8.11 -4.55 17.15
C GLU A 114 -8.64 -5.00 15.78
N ILE A 115 -7.91 -5.90 15.12
CA ILE A 115 -8.17 -6.36 13.75
C ILE A 115 -8.36 -7.88 13.65
N GLU A 116 -8.50 -8.60 14.76
CA GLU A 116 -8.63 -10.07 14.76
C GLU A 116 -9.78 -10.60 13.92
N ASN A 117 -10.83 -9.80 13.74
CA ASN A 117 -12.01 -10.17 12.96
C ASN A 117 -12.00 -9.63 11.52
N ASP A 118 -10.94 -8.96 11.11
CA ASP A 118 -10.86 -8.42 9.77
C ASP A 118 -10.49 -9.53 8.78
N GLU A 119 -11.23 -9.61 7.68
CA GLU A 119 -11.07 -10.66 6.67
C GLU A 119 -9.66 -10.72 6.08
N TRP A 120 -8.97 -9.60 6.03
CA TRP A 120 -7.62 -9.50 5.47
C TRP A 120 -6.52 -10.05 6.39
N THR A 121 -6.81 -10.35 7.65
CA THR A 121 -5.81 -10.92 8.58
C THR A 121 -5.59 -12.41 8.37
N ALA A 122 -6.57 -13.13 7.87
CA ALA A 122 -6.49 -14.57 7.69
C ALA A 122 -5.47 -15.04 6.64
N PRO A 123 -5.40 -14.40 5.45
CA PRO A 123 -4.43 -14.78 4.42
C PRO A 123 -3.07 -14.09 4.57
N ALA A 124 -2.89 -13.20 5.56
CA ALA A 124 -1.64 -12.48 5.72
C ALA A 124 -0.49 -13.44 6.10
N ASP A 125 0.34 -13.68 5.13
CA ASP A 125 1.60 -14.43 5.21
C ASP A 125 2.77 -13.46 4.92
N ASN A 126 3.93 -14.00 4.55
CA ASN A 126 5.09 -13.16 4.20
C ASN A 126 4.95 -12.46 2.84
N ASP A 127 3.97 -12.86 2.05
CA ASP A 127 3.68 -12.22 0.77
C ASP A 127 2.83 -10.96 0.95
N VAL A 128 2.82 -10.14 -0.07
CA VAL A 128 2.01 -8.92 -0.11
C VAL A 128 0.62 -9.25 -0.65
N HIS A 129 -0.39 -8.89 0.10
CA HIS A 129 -1.79 -9.02 -0.31
C HIS A 129 -2.42 -7.64 -0.53
N TRP A 130 -3.21 -7.53 -1.59
CA TRP A 130 -3.87 -6.31 -1.97
C TRP A 130 -5.38 -6.44 -1.82
N TYR A 131 -6.00 -5.45 -1.20
CA TYR A 131 -7.44 -5.35 -1.02
C TYR A 131 -7.93 -4.03 -1.59
N ALA A 132 -8.99 -4.08 -2.39
CA ALA A 132 -9.62 -2.89 -2.95
C ALA A 132 -10.99 -2.69 -2.30
N ASP A 133 -11.18 -1.56 -1.61
CA ASP A 133 -12.49 -1.11 -1.17
C ASP A 133 -13.07 -0.13 -2.19
N MET A 134 -13.94 -0.65 -3.03
CA MET A 134 -14.58 0.13 -4.08
C MET A 134 -15.54 1.20 -3.54
N ASN A 135 -16.04 1.05 -2.30
CA ASN A 135 -16.94 2.02 -1.70
C ASN A 135 -16.18 3.23 -1.17
N GLN A 136 -14.99 3.01 -0.64
CA GLN A 136 -14.12 4.07 -0.13
C GLN A 136 -13.13 4.58 -1.19
N GLY A 137 -13.00 3.87 -2.31
CA GLY A 137 -12.02 4.18 -3.35
C GLY A 137 -10.58 4.05 -2.85
N THR A 138 -10.32 3.07 -1.97
CA THR A 138 -9.01 2.81 -1.40
C THR A 138 -8.47 1.46 -1.83
N VAL A 139 -7.16 1.39 -1.99
CA VAL A 139 -6.43 0.13 -2.18
C VAL A 139 -5.51 -0.04 -0.98
N THR A 140 -5.59 -1.20 -0.35
CA THR A 140 -4.85 -1.51 0.86
C THR A 140 -3.86 -2.63 0.59
N LEU A 141 -2.62 -2.43 1.00
CA LEU A 141 -1.58 -3.44 1.04
C LEU A 141 -1.47 -3.99 2.46
N VAL A 142 -1.48 -5.30 2.58
CA VAL A 142 -1.29 -6.00 3.85
C VAL A 142 -0.25 -7.10 3.69
N ARG A 143 0.61 -7.24 4.69
CA ARG A 143 1.51 -8.38 4.82
C ARG A 143 1.79 -8.68 6.27
N SER A 144 2.16 -9.92 6.59
CA SER A 144 2.71 -10.20 7.90
C SER A 144 4.16 -9.73 8.01
N MET A 145 4.57 -9.33 9.20
CA MET A 145 5.95 -8.95 9.48
C MET A 145 6.80 -10.22 9.57
N PRO A 146 8.00 -10.26 8.91
CA PRO A 146 8.76 -11.49 8.67
C PRO A 146 9.47 -12.08 9.89
N LEU A 147 8.99 -11.89 11.07
CA LEU A 147 9.70 -12.26 12.29
C LEU A 147 8.91 -13.18 13.19
N ILE A 148 8.35 -14.17 12.59
CA ILE A 148 7.48 -15.09 13.29
C ILE A 148 8.26 -16.36 13.63
N ASP A 149 9.17 -16.23 14.58
CA ASP A 149 9.51 -17.36 15.43
C ASP A 149 8.71 -17.22 16.72
N ASP A 150 8.01 -18.24 17.14
CA ASP A 150 7.26 -18.34 18.41
C ASP A 150 5.95 -17.53 18.53
N GLY A 151 5.25 -17.26 17.44
CA GLY A 151 3.96 -16.55 17.50
C GLY A 151 4.07 -15.06 17.82
N LYS A 152 5.28 -14.53 17.95
CA LYS A 152 5.55 -13.11 17.98
C LYS A 152 5.55 -12.56 16.55
N GLY A 153 5.02 -11.40 16.34
CA GLY A 153 4.97 -10.79 15.02
C GLY A 153 3.85 -9.81 14.88
N GLY A 154 3.56 -9.40 13.68
CA GLY A 154 2.54 -8.41 13.43
C GLY A 154 2.10 -8.40 11.99
N PHE A 155 1.31 -7.39 11.67
CA PHE A 155 0.85 -7.10 10.32
C PHE A 155 1.24 -5.68 9.97
N LEU A 156 1.70 -5.47 8.76
CA LEU A 156 1.84 -4.16 8.18
C LEU A 156 0.62 -3.88 7.31
N TYR A 157 -0.02 -2.75 7.55
CA TYR A 157 -1.18 -2.26 6.84
C TYR A 157 -0.86 -0.90 6.25
N ILE A 158 -1.05 -0.73 4.94
CA ILE A 158 -0.84 0.53 4.20
C ILE A 158 -2.06 0.78 3.32
N SER A 159 -2.69 1.94 3.44
CA SER A 159 -3.83 2.34 2.61
C SER A 159 -3.73 3.78 2.12
#